data_aa0958f7a2ca51ca6d3dedeb2122d487
#
_entry.id   aa0958f7a2ca51ca6d3dedeb2122d487
#
_cell.length_a   1.000
_cell.length_b   1.000
_cell.length_c   1.000
_cell.angle_alpha   90.00
_cell.angle_beta   90.00
_cell.angle_gamma   90.00
#
_symmetry.space_group_name_H-M   'P 1'
#
loop_
_entity.id
_entity.type
_entity.pdbx_description
1 polymer ?
#
loop_
_entity_poly.entity_id
_entity_poly.type
_entity_poly.pdbx_seq_one_letter_code
_entity_poly.pdbx_strand_id
1 'polypeptide(L)'
;MAVDKETITQFVKPEGATREILTEVSGNCKDSNLRGLLPFGFAIHHAGMSREDRTLVEDLFAEGHVQVLVCTATLAWGVNLPAHTVIIKGTQIYNPEKGRWMELSSQDVLQMLGRAGRPQYDTFGEGGIITNHGELQYYLSLLNHQLPIETQFVSKMVDNLNAEIVLGTVRNRDEAVQWLGYTYL
;
A
#
# COMPACT_ATOMS: atom_id res chain seq x y z
N MET A 1 -0.77 -23.87 -4.98
CA MET A 1 -2.13 -24.09 -4.41
C MET A 1 -3.25 -23.63 -5.34
N ALA A 2 -3.30 -22.40 -5.83
CA ALA A 2 -4.34 -21.98 -6.80
C ALA A 2 -4.12 -22.61 -8.17
N VAL A 3 -2.86 -22.76 -8.61
CA VAL A 3 -2.46 -23.43 -9.86
C VAL A 3 -2.92 -24.89 -9.87
N ASP A 4 -2.77 -25.59 -8.73
CA ASP A 4 -3.08 -27.02 -8.60
C ASP A 4 -4.59 -27.29 -8.53
N LYS A 5 -5.43 -26.28 -8.31
CA LYS A 5 -6.88 -26.40 -8.17
C LYS A 5 -7.68 -25.98 -9.39
N GLU A 6 -7.02 -25.68 -10.52
CA GLU A 6 -7.63 -25.19 -11.77
C GLU A 6 -8.51 -23.92 -11.62
N THR A 7 -8.44 -23.23 -10.47
CA THR A 7 -9.21 -22.02 -10.21
C THR A 7 -8.62 -20.78 -10.88
N ILE A 8 -7.45 -20.90 -11.48
CA ILE A 8 -6.72 -19.82 -12.16
C ILE A 8 -7.38 -19.39 -13.46
N THR A 9 -8.10 -20.26 -14.12
CA THR A 9 -8.79 -19.96 -15.39
C THR A 9 -9.83 -18.83 -15.26
N GLN A 10 -10.21 -18.47 -14.03
CA GLN A 10 -11.08 -17.33 -13.76
C GLN A 10 -10.38 -15.97 -13.96
N PHE A 11 -9.05 -15.92 -13.81
CA PHE A 11 -8.29 -14.67 -13.92
C PHE A 11 -7.71 -14.44 -15.31
N VAL A 12 -7.22 -15.51 -15.96
CA VAL A 12 -6.68 -15.43 -17.33
C VAL A 12 -7.18 -16.61 -18.15
N LYS A 13 -7.82 -16.32 -19.28
CA LYS A 13 -8.27 -17.38 -20.19
C LYS A 13 -7.06 -18.13 -20.77
N PRO A 14 -7.07 -19.49 -20.80
CA PRO A 14 -5.94 -20.29 -21.24
C PRO A 14 -5.41 -19.98 -22.64
N GLU A 15 -6.29 -19.58 -23.56
CA GLU A 15 -5.99 -19.29 -24.97
C GLU A 15 -6.18 -17.80 -25.32
N GLY A 16 -6.12 -16.92 -24.33
CA GLY A 16 -6.30 -15.49 -24.54
C GLY A 16 -5.00 -14.74 -24.87
N ALA A 17 -5.08 -13.69 -25.68
CA ALA A 17 -3.96 -12.81 -26.03
C ALA A 17 -3.20 -12.29 -24.77
N THR A 18 -3.92 -12.03 -23.68
CA THR A 18 -3.34 -11.63 -22.40
C THR A 18 -2.33 -12.65 -21.87
N ARG A 19 -2.64 -13.95 -22.00
CA ARG A 19 -1.73 -15.01 -21.53
C ARG A 19 -0.45 -15.09 -22.39
N GLU A 20 -0.57 -14.89 -23.69
CA GLU A 20 0.59 -14.84 -24.58
C GLU A 20 1.50 -13.69 -24.22
N ILE A 21 0.94 -12.47 -24.03
CA ILE A 21 1.69 -11.27 -23.60
C ILE A 21 2.40 -11.55 -22.26
N LEU A 22 1.67 -12.04 -21.27
CA LEU A 22 2.22 -12.30 -19.93
C LEU A 22 3.31 -13.38 -19.97
N THR A 23 3.17 -14.38 -20.82
CA THR A 23 4.17 -15.45 -21.00
C THR A 23 5.43 -14.92 -21.66
N GLU A 24 5.32 -14.11 -22.71
CA GLU A 24 6.45 -13.49 -23.39
C GLU A 24 7.22 -12.56 -22.45
N VAL A 25 6.50 -11.66 -21.77
CA VAL A 25 7.09 -10.70 -20.85
C VAL A 25 7.75 -11.39 -19.66
N SER A 26 7.18 -12.48 -19.15
CA SER A 26 7.73 -13.25 -18.02
C SER A 26 9.15 -13.74 -18.29
N GLY A 27 9.48 -14.04 -19.55
CA GLY A 27 10.84 -14.47 -19.95
C GLY A 27 11.92 -13.43 -19.65
N ASN A 28 11.57 -12.16 -19.61
CA ASN A 28 12.50 -11.04 -19.38
C ASN A 28 12.62 -10.64 -17.90
N CYS A 29 11.77 -11.17 -17.03
CA CYS A 29 11.80 -10.85 -15.60
C CYS A 29 13.07 -11.40 -14.93
N LYS A 30 13.65 -10.60 -14.03
CA LYS A 30 14.81 -10.99 -13.21
C LYS A 30 14.39 -11.82 -12.00
N ASP A 31 13.24 -11.52 -11.41
CA ASP A 31 12.70 -12.28 -10.29
C ASP A 31 12.08 -13.60 -10.74
N SER A 32 12.55 -14.71 -10.17
CA SER A 32 12.12 -16.06 -10.54
C SER A 32 10.66 -16.37 -10.11
N ASN A 33 10.21 -15.80 -9.00
CA ASN A 33 8.85 -15.99 -8.53
C ASN A 33 7.88 -15.22 -9.43
N LEU A 34 8.23 -13.98 -9.79
CA LEU A 34 7.44 -13.19 -10.72
C LEU A 34 7.29 -13.90 -12.06
N ARG A 35 8.39 -14.45 -12.60
CA ARG A 35 8.38 -15.23 -13.85
C ARG A 35 7.40 -16.39 -13.81
N GLY A 36 7.30 -17.08 -12.68
CA GLY A 36 6.39 -18.22 -12.50
C GLY A 36 4.93 -17.82 -12.30
N LEU A 37 4.64 -16.59 -11.90
CA LEU A 37 3.30 -16.11 -11.56
C LEU A 37 2.61 -15.36 -12.70
N LEU A 38 3.37 -14.57 -13.47
CA LEU A 38 2.84 -13.72 -14.53
C LEU A 38 1.95 -14.45 -15.55
N PRO A 39 2.33 -15.64 -16.08
CA PRO A 39 1.49 -16.35 -17.07
C PRO A 39 0.10 -16.70 -16.57
N PHE A 40 -0.13 -16.61 -15.27
CA PHE A 40 -1.43 -16.88 -14.63
C PHE A 40 -2.17 -15.59 -14.21
N GLY A 41 -1.68 -14.42 -14.57
CA GLY A 41 -2.30 -13.13 -14.22
C GLY A 41 -2.04 -12.69 -12.76
N PHE A 42 -1.05 -13.30 -12.10
CA PHE A 42 -0.62 -12.93 -10.76
C PHE A 42 0.72 -12.22 -10.81
N ALA A 43 0.89 -11.23 -9.97
CA ALA A 43 2.18 -10.56 -9.78
C ALA A 43 2.48 -10.32 -8.31
N ILE A 44 3.75 -10.08 -8.03
CA ILE A 44 4.27 -9.66 -6.72
C ILE A 44 4.93 -8.31 -6.87
N HIS A 45 4.90 -7.50 -5.81
CA HIS A 45 5.59 -6.21 -5.78
C HIS A 45 6.13 -5.93 -4.38
N HIS A 46 7.44 -5.82 -4.26
CA HIS A 46 8.12 -5.48 -3.00
C HIS A 46 9.47 -4.81 -3.25
N ALA A 47 10.02 -4.18 -2.22
CA ALA A 47 11.26 -3.40 -2.30
C ALA A 47 12.50 -4.22 -2.70
N GLY A 48 12.48 -5.55 -2.49
CA GLY A 48 13.59 -6.44 -2.88
C GLY A 48 13.67 -6.77 -4.38
N MET A 49 12.67 -6.37 -5.17
CA MET A 49 12.68 -6.56 -6.63
C MET A 49 13.51 -5.50 -7.32
N SER A 50 14.01 -5.82 -8.54
CA SER A 50 14.65 -4.83 -9.41
C SER A 50 13.66 -3.72 -9.77
N ARG A 51 14.18 -2.53 -10.08
CA ARG A 51 13.33 -1.40 -10.52
C ARG A 51 12.57 -1.75 -11.80
N GLU A 52 13.24 -2.44 -12.73
CA GLU A 52 12.66 -2.86 -14.00
C GLU A 52 11.47 -3.79 -13.80
N ASP A 53 11.64 -4.84 -12.96
CA ASP A 53 10.54 -5.76 -12.65
C ASP A 53 9.37 -5.06 -11.94
N ARG A 54 9.64 -4.09 -11.04
CA ARG A 54 8.58 -3.33 -10.38
C ARG A 54 7.79 -2.48 -11.37
N THR A 55 8.47 -1.70 -12.21
CA THR A 55 7.81 -0.88 -13.23
C THR A 55 6.99 -1.74 -14.19
N LEU A 56 7.55 -2.87 -14.63
CA LEU A 56 6.83 -3.82 -15.48
C LEU A 56 5.52 -4.32 -14.84
N VAL A 57 5.56 -4.70 -13.56
CA VAL A 57 4.37 -5.15 -12.83
C VAL A 57 3.35 -4.01 -12.68
N GLU A 58 3.80 -2.80 -12.42
CA GLU A 58 2.97 -1.61 -12.31
C GLU A 58 2.21 -1.34 -13.63
N ASP A 59 2.91 -1.37 -14.74
CA ASP A 59 2.34 -1.17 -16.08
C ASP A 59 1.33 -2.27 -16.42
N LEU A 60 1.71 -3.54 -16.26
CA LEU A 60 0.84 -4.68 -16.54
C LEU A 60 -0.43 -4.70 -15.66
N PHE A 61 -0.33 -4.23 -14.43
CA PHE A 61 -1.50 -4.10 -13.55
C PHE A 61 -2.39 -2.93 -13.97
N ALA A 62 -1.80 -1.78 -14.29
CA ALA A 62 -2.53 -0.60 -14.77
C ALA A 62 -3.27 -0.87 -16.09
N GLU A 63 -2.67 -1.64 -16.99
CA GLU A 63 -3.25 -2.06 -18.26
C GLU A 63 -4.29 -3.18 -18.11
N GLY A 64 -4.42 -3.77 -16.90
CA GLY A 64 -5.37 -4.83 -16.60
C GLY A 64 -4.97 -6.22 -17.09
N HIS A 65 -3.73 -6.43 -17.51
CA HIS A 65 -3.20 -7.74 -17.85
C HIS A 65 -3.00 -8.61 -16.60
N VAL A 66 -2.50 -8.02 -15.53
CA VAL A 66 -2.41 -8.63 -14.21
C VAL A 66 -3.69 -8.36 -13.44
N GLN A 67 -4.33 -9.43 -12.97
CA GLN A 67 -5.61 -9.33 -12.24
C GLN A 67 -5.43 -9.33 -10.72
N VAL A 68 -4.37 -9.94 -10.23
CA VAL A 68 -4.08 -10.05 -8.79
C VAL A 68 -2.65 -9.62 -8.52
N LEU A 69 -2.51 -8.57 -7.71
CA LEU A 69 -1.22 -8.04 -7.28
C LEU A 69 -1.05 -8.27 -5.77
N VAL A 70 -0.03 -9.03 -5.40
CA VAL A 70 0.37 -9.23 -4.01
C VAL A 70 1.55 -8.34 -3.69
N CYS A 71 1.39 -7.42 -2.76
CA CYS A 71 2.43 -6.43 -2.48
C CYS A 71 2.67 -6.24 -0.98
N THR A 72 3.80 -5.65 -0.65
CA THR A 72 4.07 -5.13 0.69
C THR A 72 3.39 -3.77 0.87
N ALA A 73 3.24 -3.33 2.11
CA ALA A 73 2.63 -2.05 2.48
C ALA A 73 3.22 -0.83 1.76
N THR A 74 4.49 -0.91 1.37
CA THR A 74 5.21 0.16 0.66
C THR A 74 4.59 0.56 -0.68
N LEU A 75 3.87 -0.34 -1.34
CA LEU A 75 3.16 -0.02 -2.58
C LEU A 75 2.08 1.04 -2.36
N ALA A 76 1.36 0.96 -1.24
CA ALA A 76 0.28 1.89 -0.92
C ALA A 76 0.76 3.34 -0.84
N TRP A 77 2.03 3.57 -0.51
CA TRP A 77 2.61 4.90 -0.31
C TRP A 77 3.33 5.45 -1.55
N GLY A 78 3.93 4.58 -2.34
CA GLY A 78 4.85 4.98 -3.41
C GLY A 78 4.26 4.99 -4.81
N VAL A 79 3.18 4.28 -5.05
CA VAL A 79 2.62 4.10 -6.39
C VAL A 79 1.11 4.30 -6.38
N ASN A 80 0.59 4.98 -7.40
CA ASN A 80 -0.84 5.19 -7.56
C ASN A 80 -1.46 4.10 -8.46
N LEU A 81 -1.64 2.91 -7.91
CA LEU A 81 -2.27 1.79 -8.59
C LEU A 81 -3.60 1.45 -7.90
N PRO A 82 -4.72 2.03 -8.34
CA PRO A 82 -6.02 1.69 -7.78
C PRO A 82 -6.48 0.30 -8.27
N ALA A 83 -7.14 -0.42 -7.38
CA ALA A 83 -7.73 -1.73 -7.65
C ALA A 83 -9.22 -1.70 -7.32
N HIS A 84 -10.04 -2.57 -7.93
CA HIS A 84 -11.44 -2.69 -7.52
C HIS A 84 -11.56 -3.14 -6.07
N THR A 85 -10.82 -4.17 -5.71
CA THR A 85 -10.82 -4.77 -4.36
C THR A 85 -9.42 -4.72 -3.75
N VAL A 86 -9.33 -4.28 -2.51
CA VAL A 86 -8.11 -4.29 -1.70
C VAL A 86 -8.30 -5.18 -0.48
N ILE A 87 -7.37 -6.09 -0.25
CA ILE A 87 -7.38 -7.00 0.90
C ILE A 87 -6.10 -6.78 1.71
N ILE A 88 -6.25 -6.32 2.95
CA ILE A 88 -5.16 -6.23 3.92
C ILE A 88 -5.08 -7.57 4.66
N LYS A 89 -4.05 -8.36 4.34
CA LYS A 89 -3.82 -9.68 4.92
C LYS A 89 -2.92 -9.58 6.15
N GLY A 90 -3.54 -9.46 7.31
CA GLY A 90 -2.84 -9.25 8.57
C GLY A 90 -2.56 -7.76 8.84
N THR A 91 -2.60 -7.41 10.08
CA THR A 91 -2.55 -6.01 10.55
C THR A 91 -1.29 -5.71 11.36
N GLN A 92 -0.37 -6.67 11.48
CA GLN A 92 0.84 -6.53 12.26
C GLN A 92 2.07 -6.32 11.37
N ILE A 93 2.90 -5.36 11.77
CA ILE A 93 4.20 -5.07 11.17
C ILE A 93 5.30 -5.18 12.24
N TYR A 94 6.44 -5.76 11.88
CA TYR A 94 7.59 -5.78 12.77
C TYR A 94 8.25 -4.40 12.81
N ASN A 95 8.37 -3.82 14.00
CA ASN A 95 9.08 -2.56 14.22
C ASN A 95 10.50 -2.87 14.73
N PRO A 96 11.54 -2.64 13.93
CA PRO A 96 12.91 -2.95 14.30
C PRO A 96 13.45 -2.07 15.44
N GLU A 97 12.97 -0.83 15.58
CA GLU A 97 13.38 0.09 16.65
C GLU A 97 12.88 -0.38 18.01
N LYS A 98 11.67 -0.96 18.04
CA LYS A 98 11.04 -1.49 19.26
C LYS A 98 11.28 -2.98 19.45
N GLY A 99 11.88 -3.66 18.48
CA GLY A 99 12.16 -5.10 18.52
C GLY A 99 10.92 -5.99 18.65
N ARG A 100 9.73 -5.52 18.26
CA ARG A 100 8.45 -6.25 18.43
C ARG A 100 7.49 -6.02 17.28
N TRP A 101 6.53 -6.90 17.15
CA TRP A 101 5.38 -6.74 16.28
C TRP A 101 4.44 -5.67 16.84
N MET A 102 3.95 -4.81 15.97
CA MET A 102 3.01 -3.74 16.29
C MET A 102 1.87 -3.78 15.29
N GLU A 103 0.68 -3.35 15.73
CA GLU A 103 -0.44 -3.14 14.83
C GLU A 103 -0.14 -1.99 13.85
N LEU A 104 -0.65 -2.11 12.63
CA LEU A 104 -0.63 -1.03 11.65
C LEU A 104 -1.33 0.21 12.19
N SER A 105 -0.80 1.37 11.90
CA SER A 105 -1.47 2.61 12.27
C SER A 105 -2.79 2.76 11.52
N SER A 106 -3.72 3.52 12.09
CA SER A 106 -4.99 3.85 11.44
C SER A 106 -4.78 4.51 10.08
N GLN A 107 -3.77 5.36 9.96
CA GLN A 107 -3.41 6.04 8.72
C GLN A 107 -2.93 5.05 7.65
N ASP A 108 -2.09 4.08 8.01
CA ASP A 108 -1.61 3.06 7.08
C ASP A 108 -2.77 2.25 6.52
N VAL A 109 -3.67 1.81 7.39
CA VAL A 109 -4.85 1.02 6.99
C VAL A 109 -5.77 1.83 6.08
N LEU A 110 -6.09 3.07 6.42
CA LEU A 110 -6.93 3.95 5.59
C LEU A 110 -6.27 4.26 4.25
N GLN A 111 -4.95 4.44 4.21
CA GLN A 111 -4.21 4.68 2.98
C GLN A 111 -4.20 3.45 2.06
N MET A 112 -4.06 2.25 2.63
CA MET A 112 -4.18 1.00 1.86
C MET A 112 -5.61 0.82 1.33
N LEU A 113 -6.63 0.99 2.16
CA LEU A 113 -8.03 0.90 1.75
C LEU A 113 -8.42 1.99 0.74
N GLY A 114 -7.80 3.17 0.82
CA GLY A 114 -7.96 4.25 -0.16
C GLY A 114 -7.48 3.92 -1.57
N ARG A 115 -6.89 2.74 -1.80
CA ARG A 115 -6.60 2.20 -3.14
C ARG A 115 -7.75 1.38 -3.71
N ALA A 116 -8.79 1.12 -2.93
CA ALA A 116 -9.98 0.43 -3.42
C ALA A 116 -10.87 1.37 -4.24
N GLY A 117 -11.27 0.90 -5.41
CA GLY A 117 -12.05 1.66 -6.38
C GLY A 117 -11.18 2.35 -7.45
N ARG A 118 -11.57 2.16 -8.70
CA ARG A 118 -10.94 2.78 -9.87
C ARG A 118 -11.91 3.81 -10.45
N PRO A 119 -11.70 5.12 -10.19
CA PRO A 119 -12.69 6.16 -10.53
C PRO A 119 -13.12 6.18 -12.02
N GLN A 120 -12.27 5.66 -12.91
CA GLN A 120 -12.53 5.60 -14.35
C GLN A 120 -13.38 4.40 -14.77
N TYR A 121 -13.47 3.35 -13.95
CA TYR A 121 -14.09 2.06 -14.30
C TYR A 121 -15.11 1.59 -13.28
N ASP A 122 -14.99 1.99 -12.03
CA ASP A 122 -15.77 1.46 -10.91
C ASP A 122 -16.69 2.54 -10.34
N THR A 123 -17.92 2.16 -10.00
CA THR A 123 -18.85 3.01 -9.24
C THR A 123 -18.65 2.90 -7.73
N PHE A 124 -17.97 1.85 -7.27
CA PHE A 124 -17.60 1.59 -5.88
C PHE A 124 -16.34 0.76 -5.82
N GLY A 125 -15.67 0.76 -4.66
CA GLY A 125 -14.54 -0.10 -4.37
C GLY A 125 -14.82 -0.97 -3.15
N GLU A 126 -14.15 -2.11 -3.06
CA GLU A 126 -14.26 -3.03 -1.93
C GLU A 126 -12.97 -3.08 -1.13
N GLY A 127 -13.08 -2.96 0.18
CA GLY A 127 -11.95 -3.09 1.11
C GLY A 127 -12.20 -4.18 2.14
N GLY A 128 -11.22 -5.07 2.33
CA GLY A 128 -11.27 -6.13 3.33
C GLY A 128 -10.06 -6.11 4.24
N ILE A 129 -10.26 -6.31 5.55
CA ILE A 129 -9.19 -6.46 6.53
C ILE A 129 -9.29 -7.84 7.16
N ILE A 130 -8.21 -8.62 7.08
CA ILE A 130 -8.08 -9.90 7.76
C ILE A 130 -7.24 -9.68 8.99
N THR A 131 -7.88 -9.70 10.16
CA THR A 131 -7.23 -9.46 11.44
C THR A 131 -7.63 -10.51 12.48
N ASN A 132 -7.05 -10.44 13.68
CA ASN A 132 -7.45 -11.28 14.78
C ASN A 132 -8.71 -10.75 15.50
N HIS A 133 -9.38 -11.62 16.25
CA HIS A 133 -10.63 -11.26 16.93
C HIS A 133 -10.44 -10.15 17.98
N GLY A 134 -9.27 -10.06 18.61
CA GLY A 134 -8.97 -9.04 19.61
C GLY A 134 -8.95 -7.62 19.04
N GLU A 135 -8.56 -7.49 17.76
CA GLU A 135 -8.45 -6.19 17.09
C GLU A 135 -9.72 -5.78 16.33
N LEU A 136 -10.72 -6.65 16.27
CA LEU A 136 -11.95 -6.43 15.50
C LEU A 136 -12.62 -5.11 15.86
N GLN A 137 -12.78 -4.84 17.16
CA GLN A 137 -13.45 -3.63 17.64
C GLN A 137 -12.70 -2.35 17.25
N TYR A 138 -11.36 -2.39 17.29
CA TYR A 138 -10.54 -1.28 16.86
C TYR A 138 -10.75 -0.95 15.38
N TYR A 139 -10.67 -1.95 14.49
CA TYR A 139 -10.87 -1.72 13.05
C TYR A 139 -12.31 -1.35 12.69
N LEU A 140 -13.31 -1.86 13.38
CA LEU A 140 -14.69 -1.41 13.22
C LEU A 140 -14.86 0.07 13.60
N SER A 141 -14.26 0.49 14.71
CA SER A 141 -14.27 1.90 15.14
C SER A 141 -13.54 2.80 14.14
N LEU A 142 -12.42 2.33 13.60
CA LEU A 142 -11.67 3.04 12.56
C LEU A 142 -12.51 3.25 11.30
N LEU A 143 -13.14 2.20 10.79
CA LEU A 143 -13.96 2.26 9.57
C LEU A 143 -15.21 3.12 9.74
N ASN A 144 -15.73 3.22 10.96
CA ASN A 144 -16.85 4.09 11.29
C ASN A 144 -16.45 5.54 11.63
N HIS A 145 -15.20 5.93 11.38
CA HIS A 145 -14.67 7.27 11.68
C HIS A 145 -14.82 7.69 13.16
N GLN A 146 -14.82 6.72 14.07
CA GLN A 146 -14.95 6.97 15.52
C GLN A 146 -13.62 7.28 16.19
N LEU A 147 -12.50 7.05 15.51
CA LEU A 147 -11.17 7.34 16.02
C LEU A 147 -10.69 8.69 15.48
N PRO A 148 -10.39 9.66 16.34
CA PRO A 148 -9.83 10.93 15.92
C PRO A 148 -8.41 10.72 15.38
N ILE A 149 -8.04 11.52 14.38
CA ILE A 149 -6.66 11.60 13.91
C ILE A 149 -5.95 12.60 14.82
N GLU A 150 -5.06 12.08 15.67
CA GLU A 150 -4.26 12.91 16.56
C GLU A 150 -2.89 13.19 15.95
N THR A 151 -2.44 14.44 16.10
CA THR A 151 -1.11 14.83 15.66
C THR A 151 -0.02 14.29 16.60
N GLN A 152 1.10 13.88 16.02
CA GLN A 152 2.33 13.57 16.78
C GLN A 152 3.29 14.77 16.84
N PHE A 153 2.83 15.94 16.41
CA PHE A 153 3.67 17.12 16.30
C PHE A 153 4.30 17.52 17.63
N VAL A 154 3.55 17.43 18.74
CA VAL A 154 4.06 17.79 20.08
C VAL A 154 5.33 17.02 20.43
N SER A 155 5.35 15.71 20.15
CA SER A 155 6.52 14.86 20.45
C SER A 155 7.73 15.17 19.57
N LYS A 156 7.52 15.77 18.40
CA LYS A 156 8.55 16.10 17.41
C LYS A 156 8.74 17.62 17.23
N MET A 157 8.09 18.41 18.08
CA MET A 157 8.11 19.88 17.96
C MET A 157 9.51 20.45 18.03
N VAL A 158 10.38 19.91 18.89
CA VAL A 158 11.75 20.40 19.05
C VAL A 158 12.55 20.25 17.77
N ASP A 159 12.46 19.09 17.13
CA ASP A 159 13.19 18.81 15.88
C ASP A 159 12.66 19.65 14.73
N ASN A 160 11.34 19.78 14.60
CA ASN A 160 10.72 20.61 13.57
C ASN A 160 11.04 22.08 13.78
N LEU A 161 10.95 22.58 15.01
CA LEU A 161 11.29 23.98 15.32
C LEU A 161 12.77 24.26 15.06
N ASN A 162 13.65 23.33 15.39
CA ASN A 162 15.08 23.45 15.08
C ASN A 162 15.33 23.57 13.57
N ALA A 163 14.62 22.80 12.76
CA ALA A 163 14.71 22.91 11.31
C ALA A 163 14.29 24.31 10.81
N GLU A 164 13.19 24.86 11.34
CA GLU A 164 12.72 26.21 10.98
C GLU A 164 13.68 27.32 11.42
N ILE A 165 14.34 27.14 12.56
CA ILE A 165 15.39 28.07 13.01
C ILE A 165 16.57 28.04 12.05
N VAL A 166 17.01 26.86 11.62
CA VAL A 166 18.13 26.69 10.67
C VAL A 166 17.78 27.28 9.32
N LEU A 167 16.54 27.13 8.87
CA LEU A 167 16.04 27.73 7.63
C LEU A 167 15.87 29.26 7.70
N GLY A 168 15.90 29.82 8.91
CA GLY A 168 15.72 31.24 9.14
C GLY A 168 14.26 31.75 9.12
N THR A 169 13.31 30.82 9.07
CA THR A 169 11.87 31.11 9.16
C THR A 169 11.50 31.60 10.56
N VAL A 170 12.13 31.04 11.58
CA VAL A 170 11.95 31.38 13.00
C VAL A 170 13.26 31.93 13.55
N ARG A 171 13.26 33.20 14.02
CA ARG A 171 14.45 33.90 14.50
C ARG A 171 14.39 34.25 15.98
N ASN A 172 13.19 34.28 16.53
CA ASN A 172 12.93 34.61 17.92
C ASN A 172 11.70 33.85 18.45
N ARG A 173 11.45 33.99 19.76
CA ARG A 173 10.37 33.31 20.45
C ARG A 173 8.97 33.68 19.92
N ASP A 174 8.75 34.91 19.58
CA ASP A 174 7.43 35.37 19.13
C ASP A 174 7.11 34.82 17.75
N GLU A 175 8.09 34.80 16.86
CA GLU A 175 7.98 34.11 15.55
C GLU A 175 7.74 32.61 15.72
N ALA A 176 8.37 31.95 16.72
CA ALA A 176 8.12 30.54 16.99
C ALA A 176 6.67 30.30 17.43
N VAL A 177 6.13 31.12 18.30
CA VAL A 177 4.73 31.05 18.74
C VAL A 177 3.78 31.29 17.55
N GLN A 178 4.08 32.25 16.71
CA GLN A 178 3.29 32.53 15.52
C GLN A 178 3.34 31.36 14.52
N TRP A 179 4.52 30.77 14.32
CA TRP A 179 4.71 29.59 13.46
C TRP A 179 3.89 28.39 13.94
N LEU A 180 3.83 28.13 15.25
CA LEU A 180 2.99 27.09 15.83
C LEU A 180 1.50 27.25 15.44
N GLY A 181 1.01 28.47 15.34
CA GLY A 181 -0.38 28.75 14.94
C GLY A 181 -0.73 28.32 13.50
N TYR A 182 0.26 28.05 12.66
CA TYR A 182 0.07 27.53 11.29
C TYR A 182 0.20 26.00 11.20
N THR A 183 0.50 25.33 12.32
CA THR A 183 0.65 23.88 12.33
C THR A 183 -0.65 23.19 12.76
N TYR A 184 -0.79 21.93 12.42
CA TYR A 184 -1.87 21.09 12.91
C TYR A 184 -1.48 20.52 14.29
N LEU A 185 -1.78 21.27 15.32
CA LEU A 185 -1.46 20.96 16.72
C LEU A 185 -2.70 20.46 17.46
#